data_d086b0c5613a44d9d6ce54410d9041e9
#
_entry.id   d086b0c5613a44d9d6ce54410d9041e9
#
_cell.length_a   1.000
_cell.length_b   1.000
_cell.length_c   1.000
_cell.angle_alpha   90.00
_cell.angle_beta   90.00
_cell.angle_gamma   90.00
#
_symmetry.space_group_name_H-M   'P 1'
#
loop_
_entity.id
_entity.type
_entity.pdbx_description
1 polymer ?
#
loop_
_entity_poly.entity_id
_entity_poly.type
_entity_poly.pdbx_seq_one_letter_code
_entity_poly.pdbx_strand_id
1 'polypeptide(L)'
;MKDLLEISCGLDVHKEKIVACILTGPLGKPTRSEIREFSTLIPDMIALRNWIVSKNCHHVAMESTGIYWMPIYEILEDAFYGDITLLVVNARHMKNVPGKKTDMRDSEWISTLLRAGLLNGSFIPEKRIREFRDLNRYRKSVIRDITSQKNRIEKFLQSSGFRLSSFISDIFGASGRNIILHLIEHGQIDKTALDSCLKTKTRNRIDEILMSVNGTLSEHQKAFLRILMTHYDSLKKHLAEIETSLEED
;
A
#
# COMPACT_ATOMS: atom_id res chain seq x y z
N MET A 1 -16.30 -36.20 5.25
CA MET A 1 -15.22 -35.68 4.36
C MET A 1 -14.14 -36.76 4.26
N LYS A 2 -13.47 -36.91 3.11
CA LYS A 2 -12.33 -37.82 2.98
C LYS A 2 -11.06 -37.05 3.35
N ASP A 3 -10.31 -37.55 4.34
CA ASP A 3 -9.06 -36.93 4.74
C ASP A 3 -7.96 -37.19 3.72
N LEU A 4 -7.14 -36.18 3.45
CA LEU A 4 -5.98 -36.21 2.56
C LEU A 4 -4.65 -36.01 3.29
N LEU A 5 -4.68 -35.38 4.50
CA LEU A 5 -3.52 -35.05 5.31
C LEU A 5 -3.61 -35.71 6.69
N GLU A 6 -2.51 -36.24 7.21
CA GLU A 6 -2.47 -36.76 8.57
C GLU A 6 -2.29 -35.67 9.63
N ILE A 7 -1.60 -34.58 9.25
CA ILE A 7 -1.36 -33.42 10.11
C ILE A 7 -1.74 -32.15 9.33
N SER A 8 -2.53 -31.28 9.96
CA SER A 8 -2.90 -29.98 9.41
C SER A 8 -3.02 -28.93 10.51
N CYS A 9 -2.76 -27.70 10.19
CA CYS A 9 -2.91 -26.54 11.09
C CYS A 9 -3.85 -25.51 10.50
N GLY A 10 -4.83 -25.08 11.27
CA GLY A 10 -5.71 -23.96 10.95
C GLY A 10 -5.44 -22.78 11.86
N LEU A 11 -5.29 -21.59 11.29
CA LEU A 11 -5.08 -20.34 12.02
C LEU A 11 -6.27 -19.41 11.80
N ASP A 12 -6.91 -19.02 12.90
CA ASP A 12 -7.89 -17.94 12.94
C ASP A 12 -7.16 -16.69 13.44
N VAL A 13 -6.90 -15.74 12.51
CA VAL A 13 -6.02 -14.59 12.74
C VAL A 13 -6.84 -13.33 12.94
N HIS A 14 -6.72 -12.74 14.13
CA HIS A 14 -7.31 -11.46 14.50
C HIS A 14 -6.23 -10.38 14.70
N LYS A 15 -6.68 -9.15 14.97
CA LYS A 15 -5.78 -8.00 15.21
C LYS A 15 -4.82 -8.23 16.39
N GLU A 16 -5.29 -8.84 17.46
CA GLU A 16 -4.54 -8.93 18.74
C GLU A 16 -4.16 -10.35 19.12
N LYS A 17 -4.77 -11.34 18.45
CA LYS A 17 -4.55 -12.76 18.75
C LYS A 17 -4.66 -13.66 17.54
N ILE A 18 -4.02 -14.81 17.65
CA ILE A 18 -4.09 -15.92 16.70
C ILE A 18 -4.54 -17.16 17.48
N VAL A 19 -5.66 -17.74 17.09
CA VAL A 19 -6.09 -19.04 17.59
C VAL A 19 -5.64 -20.10 16.59
N ALA A 20 -4.78 -21.00 17.01
CA ALA A 20 -4.21 -22.04 16.18
C ALA A 20 -4.72 -23.42 16.62
N CYS A 21 -5.10 -24.24 15.64
CA CYS A 21 -5.52 -25.63 15.87
C CYS A 21 -4.70 -26.59 15.00
N ILE A 22 -4.00 -27.51 15.62
CA ILE A 22 -3.36 -28.63 14.91
C ILE A 22 -4.23 -29.89 15.08
N LEU A 23 -4.62 -30.48 13.96
CA LEU A 23 -5.25 -31.78 13.89
C LEU A 23 -4.23 -32.84 13.51
N THR A 24 -4.19 -33.94 14.26
CA THR A 24 -3.27 -35.06 14.03
C THR A 24 -4.04 -36.37 14.06
N GLY A 25 -3.76 -37.28 13.16
CA GLY A 25 -4.33 -38.62 13.15
C GLY A 25 -4.24 -39.29 11.80
N PRO A 26 -4.33 -40.64 11.76
CA PRO A 26 -4.33 -41.38 10.51
C PRO A 26 -5.52 -41.01 9.61
N LEU A 27 -5.37 -41.23 8.31
CA LEU A 27 -6.44 -40.97 7.33
C LEU A 27 -7.66 -41.81 7.62
N GLY A 28 -8.87 -41.17 7.61
CA GLY A 28 -10.15 -41.84 7.82
C GLY A 28 -10.41 -42.32 9.25
N LYS A 29 -9.58 -41.90 10.23
CA LYS A 29 -9.77 -42.19 11.66
C LYS A 29 -10.01 -40.92 12.44
N PRO A 30 -10.55 -41.01 13.68
CA PRO A 30 -10.69 -39.88 14.57
C PRO A 30 -9.37 -39.15 14.78
N THR A 31 -9.43 -37.82 14.77
CA THR A 31 -8.26 -36.94 14.95
C THR A 31 -8.13 -36.47 16.40
N ARG A 32 -6.92 -36.19 16.81
CA ARG A 32 -6.61 -35.43 18.03
C ARG A 32 -6.47 -33.95 17.66
N SER A 33 -7.23 -33.11 18.35
CA SER A 33 -7.17 -31.66 18.24
C SER A 33 -6.30 -31.08 19.35
N GLU A 34 -5.37 -30.21 19.02
CA GLU A 34 -4.59 -29.41 19.96
C GLU A 34 -4.74 -27.94 19.58
N ILE A 35 -5.34 -27.15 20.49
CA ILE A 35 -5.63 -25.73 20.26
C ILE A 35 -4.78 -24.88 21.20
N ARG A 36 -4.16 -23.84 20.65
CA ARG A 36 -3.39 -22.82 21.41
C ARG A 36 -3.77 -21.43 20.93
N GLU A 37 -3.63 -20.47 21.84
CA GLU A 37 -3.79 -19.05 21.56
C GLU A 37 -2.45 -18.34 21.71
N PHE A 38 -2.15 -17.45 20.76
CA PHE A 38 -0.93 -16.66 20.71
C PHE A 38 -1.32 -15.20 20.48
N SER A 39 -0.51 -14.26 20.98
CA SER A 39 -0.65 -12.86 20.58
C SER A 39 -0.10 -12.62 19.15
N THR A 40 -0.40 -11.46 18.59
CA THR A 40 0.16 -11.03 17.29
C THR A 40 1.51 -10.31 17.45
N LEU A 41 2.15 -10.42 18.59
CA LEU A 41 3.51 -9.92 18.79
C LEU A 41 4.53 -10.88 18.17
N ILE A 42 5.62 -10.35 17.64
CA ILE A 42 6.66 -11.13 16.95
C ILE A 42 7.16 -12.34 17.78
N PRO A 43 7.49 -12.20 19.10
CA PRO A 43 7.93 -13.36 19.89
C PRO A 43 6.89 -14.49 19.94
N ASP A 44 5.61 -14.16 20.04
CA ASP A 44 4.54 -15.15 20.13
C ASP A 44 4.26 -15.80 18.77
N MET A 45 4.36 -15.04 17.68
CA MET A 45 4.28 -15.61 16.32
C MET A 45 5.47 -16.53 16.04
N ILE A 46 6.65 -16.23 16.54
CA ILE A 46 7.82 -17.14 16.49
C ILE A 46 7.56 -18.40 17.34
N ALA A 47 6.95 -18.25 18.52
CA ALA A 47 6.57 -19.39 19.35
C ALA A 47 5.52 -20.28 18.65
N LEU A 48 4.55 -19.67 17.96
CA LEU A 48 3.59 -20.39 17.11
C LEU A 48 4.28 -21.17 16.00
N ARG A 49 5.19 -20.54 15.25
CA ARG A 49 5.99 -21.22 14.24
C ARG A 49 6.75 -22.41 14.82
N ASN A 50 7.44 -22.20 15.94
CA ASN A 50 8.23 -23.27 16.61
C ASN A 50 7.33 -24.41 17.09
N TRP A 51 6.12 -24.12 17.53
CA TRP A 51 5.14 -25.15 17.89
C TRP A 51 4.69 -25.95 16.66
N ILE A 52 4.38 -25.29 15.54
CA ILE A 52 4.02 -25.95 14.26
C ILE A 52 5.15 -26.85 13.80
N VAL A 53 6.39 -26.35 13.82
CA VAL A 53 7.61 -27.13 13.48
C VAL A 53 7.78 -28.35 14.40
N SER A 54 7.59 -28.17 15.73
CA SER A 54 7.71 -29.26 16.70
C SER A 54 6.70 -30.40 16.50
N LYS A 55 5.59 -30.10 15.82
CA LYS A 55 4.56 -31.09 15.46
C LYS A 55 4.77 -31.68 14.08
N ASN A 56 5.83 -31.33 13.38
CA ASN A 56 6.09 -31.73 11.98
C ASN A 56 4.92 -31.42 11.05
N CYS A 57 4.27 -30.26 11.24
CA CYS A 57 3.07 -29.85 10.51
C CYS A 57 3.42 -29.00 9.29
N HIS A 58 3.54 -29.62 8.12
CA HIS A 58 3.92 -28.96 6.86
C HIS A 58 2.74 -28.28 6.12
N HIS A 59 1.52 -28.40 6.63
CA HIS A 59 0.34 -27.85 5.97
C HIS A 59 -0.41 -26.91 6.91
N VAL A 60 -0.44 -25.63 6.55
CA VAL A 60 -1.07 -24.58 7.35
C VAL A 60 -2.04 -23.78 6.48
N ALA A 61 -3.22 -23.52 6.98
CA ALA A 61 -4.17 -22.59 6.36
C ALA A 61 -4.58 -21.50 7.32
N MET A 62 -4.78 -20.28 6.79
CA MET A 62 -5.24 -19.12 7.54
C MET A 62 -6.26 -18.32 6.76
N GLU A 63 -7.16 -17.65 7.49
CA GLU A 63 -8.13 -16.77 6.87
C GLU A 63 -7.50 -15.41 6.49
N SER A 64 -7.81 -14.89 5.30
CA SER A 64 -7.35 -13.59 4.81
C SER A 64 -8.14 -12.42 5.39
N THR A 65 -8.26 -12.31 6.72
CA THR A 65 -8.95 -11.19 7.36
C THR A 65 -8.06 -9.96 7.41
N GLY A 66 -8.40 -8.93 6.62
CA GLY A 66 -7.65 -7.67 6.54
C GLY A 66 -6.18 -7.89 6.15
N ILE A 67 -5.28 -7.30 6.93
CA ILE A 67 -3.81 -7.40 6.75
C ILE A 67 -3.14 -8.27 7.82
N TYR A 68 -3.91 -8.77 8.81
CA TYR A 68 -3.35 -9.37 10.01
C TYR A 68 -2.68 -10.73 9.77
N TRP A 69 -3.03 -11.41 8.68
CA TRP A 69 -2.41 -12.66 8.26
C TRP A 69 -0.98 -12.47 7.70
N MET A 70 -0.62 -11.27 7.21
CA MET A 70 0.66 -11.05 6.52
C MET A 70 1.88 -11.30 7.41
N PRO A 71 1.99 -10.77 8.64
CA PRO A 71 3.17 -10.99 9.48
C PRO A 71 3.38 -12.46 9.85
N ILE A 72 2.31 -13.19 10.16
CA ILE A 72 2.44 -14.61 10.48
C ILE A 72 2.74 -15.46 9.24
N TYR A 73 2.21 -15.08 8.08
CA TYR A 73 2.55 -15.71 6.81
C TYR A 73 4.06 -15.61 6.53
N GLU A 74 4.65 -14.42 6.65
CA GLU A 74 6.09 -14.22 6.44
C GLU A 74 6.95 -15.01 7.42
N ILE A 75 6.56 -15.08 8.71
CA ILE A 75 7.27 -15.88 9.72
C ILE A 75 7.20 -17.39 9.42
N LEU A 76 6.08 -17.84 8.84
CA LEU A 76 5.89 -19.26 8.49
C LEU A 76 6.50 -19.62 7.14
N GLU A 77 6.61 -18.68 6.21
CA GLU A 77 7.12 -18.92 4.85
C GLU A 77 8.53 -19.55 4.87
N ASP A 78 9.36 -19.14 5.83
CA ASP A 78 10.71 -19.68 6.03
C ASP A 78 10.75 -20.95 6.92
N ALA A 79 9.60 -21.43 7.41
CA ALA A 79 9.54 -22.64 8.21
C ALA A 79 9.90 -23.87 7.36
N PHE A 80 10.52 -24.87 7.99
CA PHE A 80 10.98 -26.09 7.30
C PHE A 80 11.86 -25.81 6.08
N TYR A 81 12.63 -24.69 6.07
CA TYR A 81 13.46 -24.28 4.92
C TYR A 81 12.64 -24.05 3.63
N GLY A 82 11.38 -23.61 3.77
CA GLY A 82 10.46 -23.41 2.66
C GLY A 82 9.62 -24.63 2.28
N ASP A 83 9.86 -25.80 2.88
CA ASP A 83 9.05 -27.01 2.68
C ASP A 83 7.77 -26.97 3.54
N ILE A 84 6.96 -25.95 3.32
CA ILE A 84 5.68 -25.77 3.98
C ILE A 84 4.61 -25.31 2.97
N THR A 85 3.44 -25.92 3.04
CA THR A 85 2.26 -25.48 2.28
C THR A 85 1.48 -24.47 3.10
N LEU A 86 1.50 -23.22 2.70
CA LEU A 86 0.76 -22.13 3.33
C LEU A 86 -0.43 -21.71 2.44
N LEU A 87 -1.65 -21.86 2.93
CA LEU A 87 -2.85 -21.43 2.25
C LEU A 87 -3.46 -20.21 2.96
N VAL A 88 -3.56 -19.10 2.25
CA VAL A 88 -4.35 -17.94 2.68
C VAL A 88 -5.71 -18.02 1.99
N VAL A 89 -6.77 -18.19 2.76
CA VAL A 89 -8.11 -18.52 2.26
C VAL A 89 -9.08 -17.38 2.49
N ASN A 90 -9.86 -17.05 1.47
CA ASN A 90 -10.90 -16.03 1.61
C ASN A 90 -12.06 -16.56 2.47
N ALA A 91 -12.48 -15.77 3.48
CA ALA A 91 -13.60 -16.07 4.36
C ALA A 91 -14.89 -16.47 3.63
N ARG A 92 -15.16 -15.86 2.47
CA ARG A 92 -16.35 -16.19 1.67
C ARG A 92 -16.31 -17.62 1.11
N HIS A 93 -15.13 -18.10 0.72
CA HIS A 93 -14.96 -19.48 0.24
C HIS A 93 -15.23 -20.48 1.35
N MET A 94 -14.73 -20.23 2.57
CA MET A 94 -14.94 -21.12 3.72
C MET A 94 -16.41 -21.20 4.15
N LYS A 95 -17.16 -20.11 4.06
CA LYS A 95 -18.59 -20.06 4.40
C LYS A 95 -19.47 -20.89 3.42
N ASN A 96 -19.01 -21.06 2.20
CA ASN A 96 -19.74 -21.77 1.15
C ASN A 96 -19.45 -23.30 1.12
N VAL A 97 -18.52 -23.78 1.93
CA VAL A 97 -18.23 -25.22 2.01
C VAL A 97 -19.34 -25.90 2.80
N PRO A 98 -20.06 -26.91 2.21
CA PRO A 98 -21.10 -27.65 2.91
C PRO A 98 -20.50 -28.39 4.11
N GLY A 99 -21.05 -28.17 5.28
CA GLY A 99 -20.66 -28.85 6.50
C GLY A 99 -21.25 -28.14 7.72
N LYS A 100 -21.56 -28.90 8.77
CA LYS A 100 -22.07 -28.32 10.00
C LYS A 100 -20.89 -27.67 10.77
N LYS A 101 -20.84 -26.36 10.77
CA LYS A 101 -20.05 -25.56 11.74
C LYS A 101 -20.84 -25.52 13.06
N THR A 102 -20.94 -26.65 13.75
CA THR A 102 -21.58 -26.70 15.09
C THR A 102 -20.49 -26.74 16.13
N ASP A 103 -20.43 -25.75 17.01
CA ASP A 103 -19.60 -25.68 18.21
C ASP A 103 -18.07 -25.82 18.02
N MET A 104 -17.58 -25.93 16.77
CA MET A 104 -16.16 -25.94 16.44
C MET A 104 -15.61 -24.52 16.40
N ARG A 105 -14.41 -24.33 16.97
CA ARG A 105 -13.66 -23.08 16.83
C ARG A 105 -13.27 -22.85 15.37
N ASP A 106 -13.19 -21.60 14.95
CA ASP A 106 -12.88 -21.27 13.54
C ASP A 106 -11.54 -21.85 13.08
N SER A 107 -10.52 -21.86 13.94
CA SER A 107 -9.21 -22.48 13.66
C SER A 107 -9.30 -24.00 13.44
N GLU A 108 -10.14 -24.70 14.22
CA GLU A 108 -10.37 -26.14 14.07
C GLU A 108 -11.12 -26.46 12.77
N TRP A 109 -12.11 -25.62 12.41
CA TRP A 109 -12.81 -25.73 11.14
C TRP A 109 -11.87 -25.52 9.95
N ILE A 110 -11.02 -24.50 9.99
CA ILE A 110 -10.01 -24.25 8.96
C ILE A 110 -9.09 -25.47 8.80
N SER A 111 -8.59 -26.02 9.93
CA SER A 111 -7.73 -27.21 9.91
C SER A 111 -8.46 -28.43 9.33
N THR A 112 -9.74 -28.62 9.67
CA THR A 112 -10.58 -29.73 9.15
C THR A 112 -10.76 -29.62 7.64
N LEU A 113 -11.07 -28.42 7.14
CA LEU A 113 -11.22 -28.18 5.70
C LEU A 113 -9.89 -28.37 4.94
N LEU A 114 -8.78 -27.89 5.53
CA LEU A 114 -7.44 -28.11 4.97
C LEU A 114 -7.12 -29.59 4.88
N ARG A 115 -7.33 -30.34 5.97
CA ARG A 115 -7.14 -31.79 6.04
C ARG A 115 -7.92 -32.55 4.95
N ALA A 116 -9.13 -32.10 4.67
CA ALA A 116 -9.98 -32.70 3.63
C ALA A 116 -9.69 -32.21 2.20
N GLY A 117 -8.73 -31.30 2.01
CA GLY A 117 -8.40 -30.73 0.69
C GLY A 117 -9.51 -29.85 0.09
N LEU A 118 -10.36 -29.25 0.94
CA LEU A 118 -11.51 -28.45 0.52
C LEU A 118 -11.22 -26.94 0.49
N LEU A 119 -9.98 -26.54 0.80
CA LEU A 119 -9.57 -25.14 0.77
C LEU A 119 -8.86 -24.79 -0.54
N ASN A 120 -9.30 -23.71 -1.16
CA ASN A 120 -8.60 -23.08 -2.27
C ASN A 120 -7.88 -21.84 -1.76
N GLY A 121 -6.54 -21.89 -1.77
CA GLY A 121 -5.70 -20.77 -1.37
C GLY A 121 -5.72 -19.63 -2.40
N SER A 122 -5.62 -18.39 -1.91
CA SER A 122 -5.31 -17.24 -2.75
C SER A 122 -3.86 -17.34 -3.22
N PHE A 123 -3.58 -16.91 -4.44
CA PHE A 123 -2.20 -16.80 -4.91
C PHE A 123 -1.47 -15.68 -4.16
N ILE A 124 -0.47 -16.05 -3.39
CA ILE A 124 0.44 -15.13 -2.71
C ILE A 124 1.76 -15.13 -3.48
N PRO A 125 2.19 -14.01 -4.08
CA PRO A 125 3.47 -13.94 -4.77
C PRO A 125 4.65 -14.12 -3.81
N GLU A 126 5.79 -14.45 -4.35
CA GLU A 126 7.07 -14.47 -3.63
C GLU A 126 7.33 -13.13 -2.93
N LYS A 127 8.11 -13.15 -1.84
CA LYS A 127 8.38 -11.99 -0.99
C LYS A 127 8.86 -10.78 -1.79
N ARG A 128 9.87 -10.96 -2.66
CA ARG A 128 10.39 -9.89 -3.52
C ARG A 128 9.30 -9.23 -4.37
N ILE A 129 8.40 -10.03 -4.94
CA ILE A 129 7.28 -9.51 -5.74
C ILE A 129 6.26 -8.75 -4.88
N ARG A 130 6.06 -9.17 -3.61
CA ARG A 130 5.18 -8.44 -2.67
C ARG A 130 5.76 -7.07 -2.34
N GLU A 131 7.04 -7.01 -1.97
CA GLU A 131 7.76 -5.77 -1.67
C GLU A 131 7.74 -4.80 -2.84
N PHE A 132 8.07 -5.26 -4.04
CA PHE A 132 7.97 -4.48 -5.27
C PHE A 132 6.56 -3.95 -5.55
N ARG A 133 5.51 -4.76 -5.31
CA ARG A 133 4.12 -4.33 -5.47
C ARG A 133 3.73 -3.24 -4.49
N ASP A 134 4.19 -3.29 -3.25
CA ASP A 134 3.88 -2.30 -2.23
C ASP A 134 4.52 -0.95 -2.57
N LEU A 135 5.78 -0.95 -2.99
CA LEU A 135 6.46 0.24 -3.48
C LEU A 135 5.73 0.86 -4.70
N ASN A 136 5.33 0.04 -5.68
CA ASN A 136 4.58 0.51 -6.84
C ASN A 136 3.19 1.05 -6.51
N ARG A 137 2.49 0.47 -5.54
CA ARG A 137 1.21 1.00 -5.05
C ARG A 137 1.40 2.36 -4.40
N TYR A 138 2.44 2.48 -3.59
CA TYR A 138 2.78 3.74 -2.93
C TYR A 138 3.20 4.81 -3.94
N ARG A 139 4.05 4.47 -4.93
CA ARG A 139 4.38 5.35 -6.06
C ARG A 139 3.14 5.91 -6.75
N LYS A 140 2.16 5.06 -7.06
CA LYS A 140 0.89 5.49 -7.65
C LYS A 140 0.09 6.43 -6.75
N SER A 141 0.16 6.26 -5.43
CA SER A 141 -0.46 7.17 -4.48
C SER A 141 0.21 8.54 -4.51
N VAL A 142 1.54 8.58 -4.44
CA VAL A 142 2.32 9.84 -4.48
C VAL A 142 2.08 10.61 -5.79
N ILE A 143 1.96 9.91 -6.94
CA ILE A 143 1.61 10.56 -8.22
C ILE A 143 0.22 11.23 -8.16
N ARG A 144 -0.77 10.58 -7.52
CA ARG A 144 -2.10 11.18 -7.31
C ARG A 144 -2.04 12.39 -6.37
N ASP A 145 -1.21 12.32 -5.33
CA ASP A 145 -1.01 13.44 -4.39
C ASP A 145 -0.36 14.64 -5.10
N ILE A 146 0.65 14.40 -5.96
CA ILE A 146 1.25 15.43 -6.82
C ILE A 146 0.19 16.08 -7.72
N THR A 147 -0.66 15.28 -8.35
CA THR A 147 -1.75 15.81 -9.21
C THR A 147 -2.74 16.65 -8.40
N SER A 148 -3.12 16.18 -7.22
CA SER A 148 -4.00 16.91 -6.31
C SER A 148 -3.36 18.23 -5.86
N GLN A 149 -2.06 18.22 -5.59
CA GLN A 149 -1.33 19.42 -5.19
C GLN A 149 -1.20 20.42 -6.35
N LYS A 150 -0.94 19.96 -7.57
CA LYS A 150 -0.98 20.80 -8.78
C LYS A 150 -2.31 21.51 -8.92
N ASN A 151 -3.41 20.78 -8.78
CA ASN A 151 -4.76 21.34 -8.86
C ASN A 151 -5.04 22.38 -7.77
N ARG A 152 -4.51 22.18 -6.55
CA ARG A 152 -4.64 23.16 -5.46
C ARG A 152 -3.92 24.46 -5.78
N ILE A 153 -2.68 24.38 -6.29
CA ILE A 153 -1.87 25.53 -6.68
C ILE A 153 -2.57 26.30 -7.82
N GLU A 154 -3.02 25.59 -8.84
CA GLU A 154 -3.74 26.21 -9.97
C GLU A 154 -5.02 26.88 -9.52
N LYS A 155 -5.84 26.21 -8.70
CA LYS A 155 -7.07 26.79 -8.14
C LYS A 155 -6.76 28.03 -7.31
N PHE A 156 -5.70 28.00 -6.51
CA PHE A 156 -5.29 29.17 -5.72
C PHE A 156 -4.90 30.35 -6.62
N LEU A 157 -4.06 30.13 -7.64
CA LEU A 157 -3.69 31.16 -8.60
C LEU A 157 -4.93 31.76 -9.28
N GLN A 158 -5.81 30.93 -9.80
CA GLN A 158 -7.05 31.38 -10.43
C GLN A 158 -7.95 32.16 -9.48
N SER A 159 -8.13 31.72 -8.25
CA SER A 159 -8.92 32.46 -7.25
C SER A 159 -8.28 33.77 -6.80
N SER A 160 -6.98 33.92 -6.99
CA SER A 160 -6.23 35.16 -6.76
C SER A 160 -6.17 36.06 -8.01
N GLY A 161 -6.85 35.72 -9.11
CA GLY A 161 -6.91 36.48 -10.35
C GLY A 161 -5.83 36.14 -11.37
N PHE A 162 -4.94 35.20 -11.09
CA PHE A 162 -3.85 34.79 -11.98
C PHE A 162 -4.28 33.60 -12.86
N ARG A 163 -4.33 33.79 -14.18
CA ARG A 163 -4.79 32.77 -15.14
C ARG A 163 -3.64 32.17 -15.96
N LEU A 164 -2.57 31.81 -15.30
CA LEU A 164 -1.33 31.35 -15.93
C LEU A 164 -1.54 30.12 -16.83
N SER A 165 -2.36 29.15 -16.41
CA SER A 165 -2.66 27.93 -17.16
C SER A 165 -3.43 28.16 -18.48
N SER A 166 -4.06 29.33 -18.67
CA SER A 166 -4.69 29.68 -19.94
C SER A 166 -3.68 29.98 -21.06
N PHE A 167 -2.45 30.32 -20.70
CA PHE A 167 -1.42 30.78 -21.65
C PHE A 167 -0.16 29.91 -21.62
N ILE A 168 0.09 29.18 -20.53
CA ILE A 168 1.20 28.24 -20.37
C ILE A 168 0.63 26.84 -20.13
N SER A 169 0.93 25.92 -21.02
CA SER A 169 0.39 24.54 -20.98
C SER A 169 0.83 23.75 -19.74
N ASP A 170 2.04 23.99 -19.25
CA ASP A 170 2.54 23.41 -18.00
C ASP A 170 3.09 24.49 -17.08
N ILE A 171 2.28 24.93 -16.14
CA ILE A 171 2.65 25.94 -15.13
C ILE A 171 3.69 25.44 -14.14
N PHE A 172 3.96 24.14 -14.08
CA PHE A 172 4.99 23.50 -13.25
C PHE A 172 6.28 23.22 -14.03
N GLY A 173 6.28 23.45 -15.34
CA GLY A 173 7.46 23.46 -16.19
C GLY A 173 8.34 24.69 -15.93
N ALA A 174 9.50 24.77 -16.58
CA ALA A 174 10.51 25.78 -16.27
C ALA A 174 10.00 27.23 -16.25
N SER A 175 9.27 27.66 -17.31
CA SER A 175 8.74 29.03 -17.38
C SER A 175 7.66 29.30 -16.32
N GLY A 176 6.66 28.43 -16.21
CA GLY A 176 5.57 28.61 -15.26
C GLY A 176 6.09 28.58 -13.81
N ARG A 177 7.00 27.66 -13.50
CA ARG A 177 7.62 27.58 -12.18
C ARG A 177 8.41 28.86 -11.84
N ASN A 178 9.20 29.40 -12.76
CA ASN A 178 9.94 30.64 -12.55
C ASN A 178 9.00 31.82 -12.25
N ILE A 179 7.87 31.92 -12.98
CA ILE A 179 6.85 32.94 -12.72
C ILE A 179 6.25 32.78 -11.32
N ILE A 180 5.85 31.54 -10.95
CA ILE A 180 5.28 31.26 -9.63
C ILE A 180 6.27 31.64 -8.51
N LEU A 181 7.55 31.28 -8.65
CA LEU A 181 8.57 31.61 -7.67
C LEU A 181 8.79 33.13 -7.58
N HIS A 182 8.80 33.84 -8.71
CA HIS A 182 8.89 35.30 -8.73
C HIS A 182 7.68 35.94 -8.01
N LEU A 183 6.47 35.46 -8.25
CA LEU A 183 5.26 35.91 -7.57
C LEU A 183 5.30 35.66 -6.05
N ILE A 184 5.86 34.53 -5.62
CA ILE A 184 6.06 34.22 -4.18
C ILE A 184 7.01 35.21 -3.53
N GLU A 185 8.03 35.68 -4.25
CA GLU A 185 9.04 36.59 -3.72
C GLU A 185 8.56 38.05 -3.73
N HIS A 186 8.08 38.51 -4.88
CA HIS A 186 7.80 39.93 -5.13
C HIS A 186 6.29 40.28 -5.10
N GLY A 187 5.40 39.30 -5.19
CA GLY A 187 3.95 39.51 -5.19
C GLY A 187 3.37 39.99 -6.51
N GLN A 188 4.17 40.50 -7.41
CA GLN A 188 3.79 40.98 -8.74
C GLN A 188 4.94 40.73 -9.72
N ILE A 189 4.67 40.85 -11.03
CA ILE A 189 5.66 40.64 -12.08
C ILE A 189 5.49 41.71 -13.18
N ASP A 190 6.58 42.39 -13.54
CA ASP A 190 6.60 43.28 -14.69
C ASP A 190 7.09 42.57 -15.96
N LYS A 191 7.06 43.26 -17.10
CA LYS A 191 7.45 42.68 -18.40
C LYS A 191 8.90 42.21 -18.43
N THR A 192 9.81 42.94 -17.79
CA THR A 192 11.25 42.64 -17.76
C THR A 192 11.52 41.38 -16.95
N ALA A 193 10.97 41.31 -15.76
CA ALA A 193 11.05 40.12 -14.92
C ALA A 193 10.35 38.89 -15.58
N LEU A 194 9.20 39.09 -16.22
CA LEU A 194 8.53 38.06 -16.96
C LEU A 194 9.39 37.50 -18.09
N ASP A 195 10.02 38.37 -18.90
CA ASP A 195 10.90 37.93 -19.99
C ASP A 195 12.04 37.03 -19.47
N SER A 196 12.61 37.37 -18.33
CA SER A 196 13.65 36.55 -17.69
C SER A 196 13.17 35.19 -17.21
N CYS A 197 11.90 35.06 -16.85
CA CYS A 197 11.27 33.79 -16.45
C CYS A 197 10.94 32.86 -17.63
N LEU A 198 10.76 33.42 -18.83
CA LEU A 198 10.27 32.67 -19.98
C LEU A 198 11.40 31.99 -20.76
N LYS A 199 11.13 30.76 -21.23
CA LYS A 199 11.95 30.06 -22.22
C LYS A 199 11.55 30.47 -23.62
N THR A 200 12.45 30.26 -24.60
CA THR A 200 12.31 30.73 -26.00
C THR A 200 10.93 30.48 -26.63
N LYS A 201 10.35 29.30 -26.41
CA LYS A 201 9.03 28.93 -26.98
C LYS A 201 7.85 29.74 -26.44
N THR A 202 7.95 30.26 -25.22
CA THR A 202 6.88 31.01 -24.54
C THR A 202 7.00 32.51 -24.70
N ARG A 203 8.19 33.02 -25.10
CA ARG A 203 8.45 34.46 -25.28
C ARG A 203 7.56 35.13 -26.35
N ASN A 204 7.19 34.41 -27.40
CA ASN A 204 6.33 34.98 -28.47
C ASN A 204 4.94 35.40 -27.98
N ARG A 205 4.57 34.99 -26.76
CA ARG A 205 3.26 35.29 -26.14
C ARG A 205 3.41 36.09 -24.84
N ILE A 206 4.52 36.83 -24.69
CA ILE A 206 4.84 37.56 -23.45
C ILE A 206 3.74 38.53 -23.03
N ASP A 207 3.14 39.26 -23.98
CA ASP A 207 2.10 40.26 -23.65
C ASP A 207 0.80 39.59 -23.19
N GLU A 208 0.42 38.45 -23.75
CA GLU A 208 -0.72 37.67 -23.31
C GLU A 208 -0.48 37.06 -21.90
N ILE A 209 0.72 36.56 -21.67
CA ILE A 209 1.10 35.99 -20.37
C ILE A 209 1.15 37.11 -19.32
N LEU A 210 1.71 38.28 -19.64
CA LEU A 210 1.74 39.43 -18.75
C LEU A 210 0.31 39.84 -18.32
N MET A 211 -0.63 39.88 -19.26
CA MET A 211 -2.04 40.16 -18.95
C MET A 211 -2.64 39.13 -18.00
N SER A 212 -2.25 37.85 -18.13
CA SER A 212 -2.76 36.76 -17.29
C SER A 212 -2.24 36.77 -15.85
N VAL A 213 -1.15 37.49 -15.60
CA VAL A 213 -0.47 37.61 -14.29
C VAL A 213 -0.41 39.07 -13.82
N ASN A 214 -1.19 39.95 -14.43
CA ASN A 214 -1.26 41.38 -14.06
C ASN A 214 -2.11 41.58 -12.81
N GLY A 215 -1.52 41.26 -11.66
CA GLY A 215 -2.14 41.36 -10.33
C GLY A 215 -1.06 41.47 -9.26
N THR A 216 -1.51 41.66 -8.00
CA THR A 216 -0.63 41.71 -6.85
C THR A 216 -1.11 40.72 -5.79
N LEU A 217 -0.23 39.82 -5.37
CA LEU A 217 -0.47 38.94 -4.23
C LEU A 217 -0.21 39.68 -2.92
N SER A 218 -1.10 39.54 -1.97
CA SER A 218 -0.87 40.00 -0.59
C SER A 218 0.20 39.15 0.09
N GLU A 219 0.77 39.65 1.20
CA GLU A 219 1.74 38.88 1.99
C GLU A 219 1.20 37.51 2.44
N HIS A 220 -0.08 37.46 2.82
CA HIS A 220 -0.75 36.21 3.15
C HIS A 220 -0.82 35.25 1.95
N GLN A 221 -1.16 35.76 0.77
CA GLN A 221 -1.24 34.95 -0.45
C GLN A 221 0.12 34.45 -0.90
N LYS A 222 1.17 35.26 -0.78
CA LYS A 222 2.55 34.84 -1.04
C LYS A 222 2.99 33.73 -0.09
N ALA A 223 2.73 33.90 1.21
CA ALA A 223 3.05 32.88 2.22
C ALA A 223 2.31 31.56 1.95
N PHE A 224 1.02 31.63 1.60
CA PHE A 224 0.24 30.45 1.30
C PHE A 224 0.69 29.74 0.01
N LEU A 225 0.98 30.50 -1.06
CA LEU A 225 1.51 29.94 -2.30
C LEU A 225 2.87 29.28 -2.08
N ARG A 226 3.72 29.87 -1.23
CA ARG A 226 5.01 29.28 -0.83
C ARG A 226 4.81 27.92 -0.14
N ILE A 227 3.88 27.83 0.80
CA ILE A 227 3.55 26.55 1.48
C ILE A 227 3.11 25.49 0.47
N LEU A 228 2.22 25.87 -0.46
CA LEU A 228 1.74 24.96 -1.49
C LEU A 228 2.87 24.46 -2.41
N MET A 229 3.78 25.35 -2.82
CA MET A 229 4.92 25.00 -3.69
C MET A 229 5.95 24.15 -2.95
N THR A 230 6.25 24.45 -1.69
CA THR A 230 7.14 23.62 -0.87
C THR A 230 6.62 22.21 -0.72
N HIS A 231 5.32 22.03 -0.50
CA HIS A 231 4.70 20.70 -0.44
C HIS A 231 4.77 19.98 -1.79
N TYR A 232 4.52 20.68 -2.88
CA TYR A 232 4.69 20.10 -4.24
C TYR A 232 6.12 19.60 -4.49
N ASP A 233 7.11 20.39 -4.12
CA ASP A 233 8.53 20.03 -4.28
C ASP A 233 8.93 18.84 -3.40
N SER A 234 8.42 18.79 -2.17
CA SER A 234 8.61 17.64 -1.28
C SER A 234 8.05 16.35 -1.87
N LEU A 235 6.83 16.40 -2.43
CA LEU A 235 6.23 15.24 -3.10
C LEU A 235 7.03 14.79 -4.33
N LYS A 236 7.56 15.74 -5.12
CA LYS A 236 8.41 15.44 -6.28
C LYS A 236 9.72 14.77 -5.87
N LYS A 237 10.36 15.27 -4.80
CA LYS A 237 11.58 14.68 -4.25
C LYS A 237 11.28 13.24 -3.77
N HIS A 238 10.20 13.07 -3.03
CA HIS A 238 9.79 11.76 -2.52
C HIS A 238 9.49 10.75 -3.63
N LEU A 239 8.85 11.20 -4.73
CA LEU A 239 8.65 10.36 -5.90
C LEU A 239 9.97 9.89 -6.50
N ALA A 240 10.97 10.78 -6.62
CA ALA A 240 12.28 10.42 -7.15
C ALA A 240 13.01 9.39 -6.26
N GLU A 241 12.90 9.51 -4.93
CA GLU A 241 13.46 8.54 -3.98
C GLU A 241 12.82 7.14 -4.16
N ILE A 242 11.49 7.08 -4.35
CA ILE A 242 10.78 5.81 -4.64
C ILE A 242 11.23 5.22 -5.98
N GLU A 243 11.39 6.05 -7.02
CA GLU A 243 11.81 5.61 -8.34
C GLU A 243 13.23 5.04 -8.32
N THR A 244 14.15 5.66 -7.58
CA THR A 244 15.50 5.12 -7.35
C THR A 244 15.45 3.76 -6.67
N SER A 245 14.65 3.62 -5.60
CA SER A 245 14.52 2.32 -4.91
C SER A 245 13.92 1.22 -5.80
N LEU A 246 13.05 1.57 -6.75
CA LEU A 246 12.49 0.60 -7.71
C LEU A 246 13.46 0.20 -8.83
N GLU A 247 14.50 0.97 -9.07
CA GLU A 247 15.55 0.66 -10.07
C GLU A 247 16.66 -0.21 -9.47
N GLU A 248 16.84 -0.19 -8.14
CA GLU A 248 17.85 -0.97 -7.42
C GLU A 248 17.40 -2.41 -7.11
N ASP A 249 16.11 -2.72 -7.16
CA ASP A 249 15.48 -4.03 -6.94
C ASP A 249 15.33 -4.84 -8.24
#